data_f8f11b75916f51f27c6de1611d0e6d64
#
_entry.id   f8f11b75916f51f27c6de1611d0e6d64
#
_cell.length_a   1.000
_cell.length_b   1.000
_cell.length_c   1.000
_cell.angle_alpha   90.00
_cell.angle_beta   90.00
_cell.angle_gamma   90.00
#
_symmetry.space_group_name_H-M   'P 1'
#
loop_
_entity.id
_entity.type
_entity.pdbx_description
1 polymer ?
#
loop_
_entity_poly.entity_id
_entity_poly.type
_entity_poly.pdbx_seq_one_letter_code
_entity_poly.pdbx_strand_id
1 'polypeptide(L)'
;MASKRLSGAGASFPSKIYTRWFFDLAKSGGPRVNYQAVGSGSGRKAFIDETVNFGASDDPMKDSDIEKVKRGLVQIPMVGGTIAFGYNYDCDLKLTQEQAVRVAMGMVKNW
;
A
#
# COMPACT_ATOMS: atom_id res chain seq x y z
N MET A 1 -27.89 17.71 -1.58
CA MET A 1 -26.45 18.03 -1.73
C MET A 1 -25.77 16.90 -2.48
N ALA A 2 -25.07 17.19 -3.58
CA ALA A 2 -24.35 16.16 -4.30
C ALA A 2 -23.26 15.55 -3.40
N SER A 3 -23.30 14.23 -3.21
CA SER A 3 -22.28 13.49 -2.45
C SER A 3 -20.92 13.73 -3.11
N LYS A 4 -19.98 14.36 -2.40
CA LYS A 4 -18.60 14.49 -2.88
C LYS A 4 -18.03 13.10 -3.18
N ARG A 5 -17.53 12.91 -4.37
CA ARG A 5 -16.81 11.69 -4.76
C ARG A 5 -15.32 11.96 -4.68
N LEU A 6 -14.58 11.03 -4.08
CA LEU A 6 -13.13 11.04 -4.00
C LEU A 6 -12.59 9.80 -4.70
N SER A 7 -11.46 9.94 -5.37
CA SER A 7 -10.77 8.83 -6.02
C SER A 7 -9.36 8.68 -5.45
N GLY A 8 -8.95 7.47 -5.23
CA GLY A 8 -7.61 7.12 -4.80
C GLY A 8 -7.08 5.93 -5.57
N ALA A 9 -5.76 5.80 -5.63
CA ALA A 9 -5.10 4.66 -6.24
C ALA A 9 -3.77 4.37 -5.55
N GLY A 10 -3.34 3.12 -5.58
CA GLY A 10 -2.03 2.78 -5.04
C GLY A 10 -1.89 1.36 -4.56
N ALA A 11 -1.14 1.20 -3.47
CA ALA A 11 -0.77 -0.07 -2.89
C ALA A 11 -1.97 -0.99 -2.65
N SER A 12 -1.77 -2.29 -2.90
CA SER A 12 -2.78 -3.31 -2.60
C SER A 12 -2.85 -3.66 -1.12
N PHE A 13 -1.77 -3.43 -0.37
CA PHE A 13 -1.68 -3.75 1.04
C PHE A 13 -2.84 -3.19 1.90
N PRO A 14 -3.20 -1.90 1.84
CA PRO A 14 -4.29 -1.35 2.64
C PRO A 14 -5.67 -1.54 2.03
N SER A 15 -5.80 -2.14 0.85
CA SER A 15 -7.04 -2.13 0.05
C SER A 15 -8.25 -2.72 0.78
N LYS A 16 -8.07 -3.79 1.53
CA LYS A 16 -9.18 -4.45 2.25
C LYS A 16 -9.75 -3.57 3.35
N ILE A 17 -8.88 -2.98 4.17
CA ILE A 17 -9.34 -2.11 5.25
C ILE A 17 -9.87 -0.78 4.70
N TYR A 18 -9.28 -0.23 3.64
CA TYR A 18 -9.79 0.95 2.97
C TYR A 18 -11.20 0.73 2.42
N THR A 19 -11.46 -0.39 1.78
CA THR A 19 -12.80 -0.74 1.29
C THR A 19 -13.83 -0.74 2.42
N ARG A 20 -13.47 -1.30 3.57
CA ARG A 20 -14.34 -1.31 4.74
C ARG A 20 -14.58 0.10 5.29
N TRP A 21 -13.53 0.87 5.50
CA TRP A 21 -13.64 2.23 6.01
C TRP A 21 -14.44 3.15 5.07
N PHE A 22 -14.24 3.05 3.77
CA PHE A 22 -14.96 3.86 2.80
C PHE A 22 -16.43 3.48 2.69
N PHE A 23 -16.74 2.20 2.86
CA PHE A 23 -18.13 1.73 2.97
C PHE A 23 -18.83 2.31 4.21
N ASP A 24 -18.19 2.21 5.37
CA ASP A 24 -18.75 2.71 6.62
C ASP A 24 -18.88 4.25 6.60
N LEU A 25 -17.89 4.95 6.01
CA LEU A 25 -17.94 6.39 5.79
C LEU A 25 -19.13 6.80 4.91
N ALA A 26 -19.36 6.11 3.81
CA ALA A 26 -20.50 6.37 2.93
C ALA A 26 -21.85 6.12 3.63
N LYS A 27 -21.93 5.08 4.47
CA LYS A 27 -23.13 4.79 5.29
C LYS A 27 -23.43 5.89 6.32
N SER A 28 -22.42 6.53 6.87
CA SER A 28 -22.57 7.63 7.84
C SER A 28 -22.88 8.99 7.17
N GLY A 29 -23.15 9.02 5.87
CA GLY A 29 -23.44 10.24 5.12
C GLY A 29 -22.20 11.01 4.64
N GLY A 30 -21.02 10.43 4.78
CA GLY A 30 -19.76 10.99 4.28
C GLY A 30 -19.59 10.83 2.76
N PRO A 31 -18.47 11.32 2.22
CA PRO A 31 -18.17 11.21 0.80
C PRO A 31 -18.03 9.75 0.34
N ARG A 32 -18.38 9.50 -0.91
CA ARG A 32 -18.10 8.21 -1.54
C ARG A 32 -16.66 8.21 -2.04
N VAL A 33 -15.87 7.23 -1.60
CA VAL A 33 -14.48 7.06 -1.99
C VAL A 33 -14.34 5.81 -2.86
N ASN A 34 -13.73 5.97 -4.03
CA ASN A 34 -13.33 4.87 -4.90
C ASN A 34 -11.81 4.70 -4.80
N TYR A 35 -11.35 3.49 -4.49
CA TYR A 35 -9.93 3.16 -4.39
C TYR A 35 -9.57 2.04 -5.35
N GLN A 36 -8.50 2.25 -6.12
CA GLN A 36 -7.97 1.28 -7.06
C GLN A 36 -6.63 0.74 -6.57
N ALA A 37 -6.57 -0.56 -6.26
CA ALA A 37 -5.37 -1.26 -5.85
C ALA A 37 -4.54 -1.65 -7.08
N VAL A 38 -3.73 -0.72 -7.57
CA VAL A 38 -2.93 -0.85 -8.81
C VAL A 38 -1.42 -0.91 -8.56
N GLY A 39 -1.02 -0.97 -7.30
CA GLY A 39 0.37 -0.94 -6.85
C GLY A 39 0.87 0.48 -6.52
N SER A 40 1.85 0.55 -5.61
CA SER A 40 2.39 1.81 -5.09
C SER A 40 2.96 2.72 -6.19
N GLY A 41 3.68 2.15 -7.16
CA GLY A 41 4.28 2.90 -8.26
C GLY A 41 3.24 3.60 -9.13
N SER A 42 2.20 2.87 -9.55
CA SER A 42 1.09 3.42 -10.34
C SER A 42 0.29 4.45 -9.55
N GLY A 43 0.08 4.21 -8.24
CA GLY A 43 -0.59 5.16 -7.35
C GLY A 43 0.16 6.48 -7.20
N ARG A 44 1.49 6.43 -7.01
CA ARG A 44 2.34 7.64 -6.97
C ARG A 44 2.25 8.41 -8.28
N LYS A 45 2.37 7.70 -9.41
CA LYS A 45 2.24 8.34 -10.73
C LYS A 45 0.88 9.03 -10.90
N ALA A 46 -0.21 8.34 -10.61
CA ALA A 46 -1.56 8.90 -10.71
C ALA A 46 -1.76 10.13 -9.80
N PHE A 47 -1.13 10.15 -8.63
CA PHE A 47 -1.16 11.29 -7.73
C PHE A 47 -0.35 12.49 -8.26
N ILE A 48 0.84 12.25 -8.82
CA ILE A 48 1.67 13.28 -9.47
C ILE A 48 0.94 13.87 -10.68
N ASP A 49 0.33 13.02 -11.51
CA ASP A 49 -0.43 13.39 -12.70
C ASP A 49 -1.80 14.02 -12.35
N GLU A 50 -2.13 14.17 -11.08
CA GLU A 50 -3.39 14.74 -10.57
C GLU A 50 -4.67 14.03 -11.04
N THR A 51 -4.57 12.76 -11.44
CA THR A 51 -5.71 11.94 -11.89
C THR A 51 -6.53 11.36 -10.74
N VAL A 52 -5.96 11.36 -9.51
CA VAL A 52 -6.63 10.94 -8.27
C VAL A 52 -6.46 11.98 -7.17
N ASN A 53 -7.36 11.96 -6.19
CA ASN A 53 -7.33 12.89 -5.06
C ASN A 53 -6.28 12.49 -4.02
N PHE A 54 -6.02 11.19 -3.85
CA PHE A 54 -5.00 10.67 -2.95
C PHE A 54 -4.34 9.41 -3.54
N GLY A 55 -3.11 9.15 -3.11
CA GLY A 55 -2.38 7.93 -3.41
C GLY A 55 -2.08 7.15 -2.14
N ALA A 56 -1.87 5.84 -2.25
CA ALA A 56 -1.35 5.02 -1.18
C ALA A 56 -0.10 4.27 -1.64
N SER A 57 0.91 4.23 -0.77
CA SER A 57 2.19 3.60 -1.06
C SER A 57 2.71 2.86 0.17
N ASP A 58 3.38 1.73 -0.05
CA ASP A 58 4.10 1.01 1.00
C ASP A 58 5.42 1.72 1.37
N ASP A 59 5.93 2.55 0.44
CA ASP A 59 7.15 3.34 0.63
C ASP A 59 6.85 4.83 0.68
N PRO A 60 7.61 5.61 1.46
CA PRO A 60 7.60 7.05 1.35
C PRO A 60 7.94 7.51 -0.08
N MET A 61 7.35 8.62 -0.51
CA MET A 61 7.70 9.23 -1.79
C MET A 61 9.10 9.84 -1.70
N LYS A 62 9.92 9.61 -2.73
CA LYS A 62 11.27 10.18 -2.82
C LYS A 62 11.21 11.68 -3.06
N ASP A 63 12.21 12.43 -2.58
CA ASP A 63 12.28 13.89 -2.72
C ASP A 63 12.14 14.33 -4.18
N SER A 64 12.80 13.64 -5.10
CA SER A 64 12.71 13.90 -6.54
C SER A 64 11.31 13.73 -7.14
N ASP A 65 10.43 12.98 -6.50
CA ASP A 65 9.04 12.81 -6.90
C ASP A 65 8.12 13.81 -6.18
N ILE A 66 8.47 14.17 -4.95
CA ILE A 66 7.76 15.22 -4.18
C ILE A 66 7.82 16.54 -4.93
N GLU A 67 8.97 16.90 -5.48
CA GLU A 67 9.17 18.12 -6.27
C GLU A 67 8.25 18.20 -7.52
N LYS A 68 7.82 17.07 -8.04
CA LYS A 68 6.89 16.99 -9.19
C LYS A 68 5.43 17.25 -8.82
N VAL A 69 5.09 17.18 -7.52
CA VAL A 69 3.72 17.35 -7.04
C VAL A 69 3.38 18.84 -6.91
N LYS A 70 2.77 19.41 -7.94
CA LYS A 70 2.47 20.86 -8.03
C LYS A 70 1.60 21.38 -6.90
N ARG A 71 0.65 20.57 -6.41
CA ARG A 71 -0.30 20.92 -5.33
C ARG A 71 0.25 20.68 -3.93
N GLY A 72 1.50 20.26 -3.80
CA GLY A 72 2.08 19.85 -2.52
C GLY A 72 1.66 18.46 -2.09
N LEU A 73 2.34 17.93 -1.08
CA LEU A 73 2.17 16.58 -0.58
C LEU A 73 2.21 16.57 0.94
N VAL A 74 1.30 15.82 1.54
CA VAL A 74 1.37 15.38 2.94
C VAL A 74 1.32 13.85 2.94
N GLN A 75 2.26 13.21 3.60
CA GLN A 75 2.30 11.76 3.76
C GLN A 75 1.89 11.40 5.19
N ILE A 76 0.89 10.53 5.31
CA ILE A 76 0.31 10.14 6.59
C ILE A 76 0.40 8.62 6.73
N PRO A 77 1.08 8.08 7.78
CA PRO A 77 1.02 6.66 8.08
C PRO A 77 -0.41 6.24 8.44
N MET A 78 -0.96 5.27 7.74
CA MET A 78 -2.35 4.84 7.90
C MET A 78 -2.49 3.43 8.46
N VAL A 79 -1.71 2.48 7.94
CA VAL A 79 -1.83 1.05 8.25
C VAL A 79 -0.44 0.44 8.35
N GLY A 80 -0.24 -0.39 9.35
CA GLY A 80 0.97 -1.20 9.51
C GLY A 80 0.64 -2.69 9.45
N GLY A 81 1.62 -3.48 9.08
CA GLY A 81 1.53 -4.94 9.07
C GLY A 81 2.90 -5.58 9.10
N THR A 82 2.92 -6.85 9.41
CA THR A 82 4.14 -7.66 9.43
C THR A 82 4.22 -8.53 8.18
N ILE A 83 5.46 -8.81 7.76
CA ILE A 83 5.76 -9.81 6.73
C ILE A 83 6.23 -11.06 7.45
N ALA A 84 5.65 -12.20 7.09
CA ALA A 84 6.03 -13.50 7.63
C ALA A 84 6.32 -14.49 6.51
N PHE A 85 7.28 -15.38 6.74
CA PHE A 85 7.49 -16.52 5.87
C PHE A 85 6.51 -17.63 6.25
N GLY A 86 5.67 -18.05 5.31
CA GLY A 86 4.85 -19.25 5.45
C GLY A 86 5.60 -20.45 4.90
N TYR A 87 5.57 -21.57 5.62
CA TYR A 87 6.12 -22.83 5.14
C TYR A 87 5.18 -23.99 5.48
N ASN A 88 5.27 -25.05 4.68
CA ASN A 88 4.52 -26.28 4.90
C ASN A 88 5.50 -27.45 4.99
N TYR A 89 6.02 -27.69 6.15
CA TYR A 89 6.96 -28.77 6.44
C TYR A 89 6.79 -29.24 7.90
N ASP A 90 7.04 -30.51 8.16
CA ASP A 90 6.83 -31.12 9.48
C ASP A 90 8.03 -30.91 10.40
N CYS A 91 8.40 -29.65 10.61
CA CYS A 91 9.42 -29.25 11.58
C CYS A 91 9.22 -27.81 12.05
N ASP A 92 9.78 -27.50 13.22
CA ASP A 92 9.85 -26.13 13.75
C ASP A 92 11.04 -25.41 13.07
N LEU A 93 10.77 -24.76 11.94
CA LEU A 93 11.78 -24.07 11.17
C LEU A 93 12.27 -22.81 11.88
N LYS A 94 13.54 -22.80 12.26
CA LYS A 94 14.21 -21.65 12.86
C LYS A 94 15.37 -21.22 11.98
N LEU A 95 15.29 -20.00 11.46
CA LEU A 95 16.32 -19.43 10.60
C LEU A 95 16.95 -18.21 11.26
N THR A 96 18.27 -18.08 11.12
CA THR A 96 18.93 -16.81 11.39
C THR A 96 18.59 -15.79 10.29
N GLN A 97 18.81 -14.52 10.55
CA GLN A 97 18.60 -13.47 9.55
C GLN A 97 19.42 -13.73 8.28
N GLU A 98 20.68 -14.14 8.41
CA GLU A 98 21.52 -14.48 7.27
C GLU A 98 20.96 -15.65 6.46
N GLN A 99 20.51 -16.72 7.13
CA GLN A 99 19.89 -17.85 6.45
C GLN A 99 18.62 -17.45 5.70
N ALA A 100 17.76 -16.64 6.30
CA ALA A 100 16.54 -16.13 5.65
C ALA A 100 16.88 -15.31 4.39
N VAL A 101 17.88 -14.44 4.46
CA VAL A 101 18.35 -13.68 3.30
C VAL A 101 18.89 -14.59 2.20
N ARG A 102 19.72 -15.58 2.53
CA ARG A 102 20.26 -16.54 1.56
C ARG A 102 19.18 -17.37 0.89
N VAL A 103 18.14 -17.74 1.62
CA VAL A 103 16.95 -18.42 1.05
C VAL A 103 16.24 -17.51 0.06
N ALA A 104 15.95 -16.26 0.45
CA ALA A 104 15.27 -15.28 -0.40
C ALA A 104 16.08 -14.96 -1.68
N MET A 105 17.41 -15.00 -1.60
CA MET A 105 18.31 -14.81 -2.74
C MET A 105 18.46 -16.06 -3.64
N GLY A 106 17.81 -17.18 -3.30
CA GLY A 106 17.92 -18.44 -4.03
C GLY A 106 19.28 -19.14 -3.90
N MET A 107 20.07 -18.79 -2.88
CA MET A 107 21.39 -19.38 -2.62
C MET A 107 21.30 -20.73 -1.91
N VAL A 108 20.18 -21.02 -1.26
CA VAL A 108 19.89 -22.30 -0.61
C VAL A 108 18.94 -23.08 -1.51
N LYS A 109 19.40 -24.23 -2.00
CA LYS A 109 18.65 -25.08 -2.93
C LYS A 109 18.08 -26.34 -2.27
N ASN A 110 18.60 -26.70 -1.11
CA ASN A 110 18.15 -27.83 -0.27
C ASN A 110 18.17 -27.42 1.18
N TRP A 111 17.23 -27.97 1.93
CA TRP A 111 17.11 -27.80 3.39
C TRP A 111 17.98 -28.79 4.15
#